data_0e457e75aacdf671ffb0de5285a580e2
#
_entry.id   0e457e75aacdf671ffb0de5285a580e2
#
_cell.length_a   1.000
_cell.length_b   1.000
_cell.length_c   1.000
_cell.angle_alpha   90.00
_cell.angle_beta   90.00
_cell.angle_gamma   90.00
#
_symmetry.space_group_name_H-M   'P 1'
#
loop_
_entity.id
_entity.type
_entity.pdbx_description
1 polymer ?
#
loop_
_entity_poly.entity_id
_entity_poly.type
_entity_poly.pdbx_seq_one_letter_code
_entity_poly.pdbx_strand_id
1 'polypeptide(L)'
;MKLNERIKLFMNERHYTQKELAEKTGITEASMSKYLSGERTPRIDVIVNLANALDITTDELLGNDINEKAMSFFQAKTVLARGMETMSEEDKKQLIKFLLEN
;
A
#
# COMPACT_ATOMS: atom_id res chain seq x y z
N MET A 1 -2.98 7.02 9.80
CA MET A 1 -2.68 5.65 10.25
C MET A 1 -1.17 5.46 10.30
N LYS A 2 -0.66 4.93 11.40
CA LYS A 2 0.77 4.71 11.57
C LYS A 2 1.24 3.49 10.79
N LEU A 3 2.53 3.40 10.50
CA LEU A 3 3.11 2.29 9.74
C LEU A 3 2.79 0.92 10.36
N ASN A 4 2.96 0.78 11.68
CA ASN A 4 2.65 -0.48 12.36
C ASN A 4 1.18 -0.89 12.21
N GLU A 5 0.28 0.07 12.22
CA GLU A 5 -1.15 -0.17 12.01
C GLU A 5 -1.43 -0.62 10.57
N ARG A 6 -0.73 -0.04 9.60
CA ARG A 6 -0.85 -0.43 8.20
C ARG A 6 -0.34 -1.84 7.95
N ILE A 7 0.78 -2.21 8.56
CA ILE A 7 1.32 -3.57 8.47
C ILE A 7 0.29 -4.57 9.00
N LYS A 8 -0.32 -4.28 10.15
CA LYS A 8 -1.38 -5.13 10.73
C LYS A 8 -2.58 -5.24 9.82
N LEU A 9 -2.99 -4.13 9.22
CA LEU A 9 -4.13 -4.10 8.31
C LEU A 9 -3.93 -5.03 7.12
N PHE A 10 -2.79 -4.89 6.42
CA PHE A 10 -2.47 -5.74 5.27
C PHE A 10 -2.26 -7.21 5.66
N MET A 11 -1.64 -7.44 6.81
CA MET A 11 -1.49 -8.79 7.35
C MET A 11 -2.85 -9.46 7.57
N ASN A 12 -3.78 -8.75 8.17
CA ASN A 12 -5.13 -9.24 8.42
C ASN A 12 -5.92 -9.45 7.12
N GLU A 13 -5.78 -8.55 6.15
CA GLU A 13 -6.42 -8.70 4.84
C GLU A 13 -5.95 -9.95 4.11
N ARG A 14 -4.68 -10.33 4.28
CA ARG A 14 -4.09 -11.53 3.69
C ARG A 14 -4.30 -12.77 4.55
N HIS A 15 -4.95 -12.63 5.70
CA HIS A 15 -5.17 -13.72 6.66
C HIS A 15 -3.88 -14.36 7.16
N TYR A 16 -2.80 -13.57 7.26
CA TYR A 16 -1.54 -14.02 7.83
C TYR A 16 -1.51 -13.80 9.33
N THR A 17 -1.00 -14.80 10.06
CA THR A 17 -0.63 -14.64 11.47
C THR A 17 0.72 -13.94 11.56
N GLN A 18 1.04 -13.41 12.73
CA GLN A 18 2.36 -12.83 12.99
C GLN A 18 3.48 -13.84 12.70
N LYS A 19 3.29 -15.09 13.10
CA LYS A 19 4.25 -16.18 12.84
C LYS A 19 4.44 -16.42 11.36
N GLU A 20 3.35 -16.49 10.59
CA GLU A 20 3.41 -16.68 9.14
C GLU A 20 4.12 -15.53 8.44
N LEU A 21 3.84 -14.29 8.85
CA LEU A 21 4.51 -13.12 8.28
C LEU A 21 6.00 -13.12 8.62
N ALA A 22 6.34 -13.49 9.84
CA ALA A 22 7.75 -13.63 10.27
C ALA A 22 8.47 -14.68 9.41
N GLU A 23 7.84 -15.81 9.17
CA GLU A 23 8.40 -16.88 8.32
C GLU A 23 8.61 -16.41 6.87
N LYS A 24 7.61 -15.74 6.31
CA LYS A 24 7.68 -15.24 4.92
C LYS A 24 8.77 -14.19 4.70
N THR A 25 9.03 -13.39 5.71
CA THR A 25 10.01 -12.29 5.63
C THR A 25 11.39 -12.69 6.11
N GLY A 26 11.52 -13.82 6.81
CA GLY A 26 12.77 -14.20 7.47
C GLY A 26 13.07 -13.37 8.70
N ILE A 27 12.12 -12.61 9.19
CA ILE A 27 12.23 -11.79 10.42
C ILE A 27 11.86 -12.68 11.60
N THR A 28 12.58 -12.54 12.72
CA THR A 28 12.23 -13.28 13.95
C THR A 28 10.88 -12.84 14.47
N GLU A 29 10.17 -13.74 15.16
CA GLU A 29 8.88 -13.40 15.78
C GLU A 29 9.04 -12.26 16.82
N ALA A 30 10.14 -12.25 17.56
CA ALA A 30 10.42 -11.18 18.52
C ALA A 30 10.55 -9.82 17.85
N SER A 31 11.30 -9.75 16.74
CA SER A 31 11.43 -8.52 15.97
C SER A 31 10.11 -8.12 15.31
N MET A 32 9.39 -9.08 14.75
CA MET A 32 8.08 -8.84 14.14
C MET A 32 7.10 -8.26 15.16
N SER A 33 7.08 -8.79 16.37
CA SER A 33 6.25 -8.28 17.46
C SER A 33 6.54 -6.81 17.76
N LYS A 34 7.81 -6.43 17.78
CA LYS A 34 8.22 -5.03 18.03
C LYS A 34 7.81 -4.10 16.89
N TYR A 35 7.91 -4.56 15.64
CA TYR A 35 7.45 -3.79 14.49
C TYR A 35 5.93 -3.59 14.52
N LEU A 36 5.18 -4.63 14.84
CA LEU A 36 3.71 -4.57 14.89
C LEU A 36 3.19 -3.74 16.06
N SER A 37 3.90 -3.74 17.18
CA SER A 37 3.51 -2.92 18.36
C SER A 37 3.90 -1.46 18.22
N GLY A 38 4.78 -1.13 17.28
CA GLY A 38 5.30 0.22 17.11
C GLY A 38 6.48 0.54 18.02
N GLU A 39 6.96 -0.41 18.81
CA GLU A 39 8.16 -0.22 19.64
C GLU A 39 9.40 0.07 18.81
N ARG A 40 9.46 -0.50 17.63
CA ARG A 40 10.59 -0.39 16.72
C ARG A 40 10.10 -0.02 15.33
N THR A 41 10.75 0.98 14.73
CA THR A 41 10.47 1.36 13.34
C THR A 41 11.33 0.52 12.41
N PRO A 42 10.73 -0.21 11.44
CA PRO A 42 11.49 -0.99 10.49
C PRO A 42 12.29 -0.09 9.55
N ARG A 43 13.49 -0.54 9.18
CA ARG A 43 14.33 0.12 8.19
C ARG A 43 13.73 -0.09 6.79
N ILE A 44 14.20 0.68 5.82
CA ILE A 44 13.68 0.61 4.45
C ILE A 44 13.81 -0.79 3.83
N ASP A 45 14.89 -1.50 4.10
CA ASP A 45 15.09 -2.88 3.63
C ASP A 45 14.05 -3.84 4.20
N VAL A 46 13.70 -3.67 5.47
CA VAL A 46 12.64 -4.45 6.14
C VAL A 46 11.26 -4.07 5.56
N ILE A 47 11.03 -2.81 5.30
CA ILE A 47 9.79 -2.31 4.70
C ILE A 47 9.58 -2.94 3.31
N VAL A 48 10.63 -2.97 2.48
CA VAL A 48 10.58 -3.60 1.16
C VAL A 48 10.27 -5.09 1.28
N ASN A 49 10.91 -5.78 2.22
CA ASN A 49 10.68 -7.19 2.49
C ASN A 49 9.23 -7.47 2.93
N LEU A 50 8.70 -6.65 3.83
CA LEU A 50 7.31 -6.74 4.29
C LEU A 50 6.33 -6.51 3.14
N ALA A 51 6.57 -5.49 2.32
CA ALA A 51 5.72 -5.20 1.17
C ALA A 51 5.71 -6.38 0.18
N ASN A 52 6.86 -6.96 -0.11
CA ASN A 52 6.95 -8.13 -0.97
C ASN A 52 6.20 -9.33 -0.39
N ALA A 53 6.34 -9.60 0.90
CA ALA A 53 5.65 -10.70 1.58
C ALA A 53 4.13 -10.50 1.58
N LEU A 54 3.68 -9.26 1.67
CA LEU A 54 2.25 -8.91 1.65
C LEU A 54 1.70 -8.72 0.23
N ASP A 55 2.55 -8.85 -0.78
CA ASP A 55 2.19 -8.68 -2.19
C ASP A 55 1.58 -7.30 -2.46
N ILE A 56 2.21 -6.28 -1.91
CA ILE A 56 1.85 -4.86 -2.11
C ILE A 56 3.11 -4.07 -2.45
N THR A 57 2.93 -2.85 -2.91
CA THR A 57 4.07 -1.96 -3.15
C THR A 57 4.55 -1.34 -1.83
N THR A 58 5.79 -0.88 -1.81
CA THR A 58 6.34 -0.15 -0.67
C THR A 58 5.53 1.11 -0.38
N ASP A 59 5.10 1.82 -1.42
CA ASP A 59 4.27 3.02 -1.30
C ASP A 59 2.92 2.72 -0.66
N GLU A 60 2.29 1.61 -1.04
CA GLU A 60 1.04 1.17 -0.42
C GLU A 60 1.24 0.86 1.06
N LEU A 61 2.33 0.19 1.41
CA LEU A 61 2.62 -0.15 2.80
C LEU A 61 2.88 1.09 3.63
N LEU A 62 3.64 2.04 3.12
CA LEU A 62 3.96 3.29 3.80
C LEU A 62 2.74 4.21 3.93
N GLY A 63 1.78 4.05 3.04
CA GLY A 63 0.52 4.79 3.09
C GLY A 63 0.63 6.26 2.74
N ASN A 64 1.79 6.72 2.50
CA ASN A 64 2.11 8.07 2.05
C ASN A 64 1.20 9.17 2.62
N ASP A 65 1.05 9.17 3.95
CA ASP A 65 0.21 10.16 4.67
C ASP A 65 0.60 11.60 4.36
N ILE A 66 1.80 11.78 3.81
CA ILE A 66 2.33 13.08 3.42
C ILE A 66 1.66 13.59 2.15
N ASN A 67 0.98 12.71 1.37
CA ASN A 67 0.38 13.05 0.08
C ASN A 67 -0.94 12.32 -0.16
N GLU A 68 -1.97 12.65 0.62
CA GLU A 68 -3.34 12.20 0.32
C GLU A 68 -3.72 12.55 -1.12
N LYS A 69 -3.28 13.71 -1.61
CA LYS A 69 -3.50 14.14 -2.99
C LYS A 69 -2.78 13.24 -4.00
N ALA A 70 -1.55 12.80 -3.70
CA ALA A 70 -0.80 11.89 -4.56
C ALA A 70 -1.42 10.50 -4.58
N MET A 71 -1.91 10.01 -3.43
CA MET A 71 -2.64 8.74 -3.35
C MET A 71 -3.94 8.79 -4.13
N SER A 72 -4.72 9.86 -3.98
CA SER A 72 -5.95 10.06 -4.74
C SER A 72 -5.68 10.11 -6.24
N PHE A 73 -4.60 10.79 -6.64
CA PHE A 73 -4.17 10.85 -8.04
C PHE A 73 -3.77 9.48 -8.57
N PHE A 74 -3.00 8.72 -7.79
CA PHE A 74 -2.56 7.38 -8.15
C PHE A 74 -3.73 6.41 -8.27
N GLN A 75 -4.66 6.45 -7.33
CA GLN A 75 -5.89 5.65 -7.37
C GLN A 75 -6.76 6.02 -8.54
N ALA A 76 -6.93 7.30 -8.82
CA ALA A 76 -7.67 7.79 -9.97
C ALA A 76 -7.03 7.33 -11.28
N LYS A 77 -5.71 7.36 -11.37
CA LYS A 77 -4.96 6.89 -12.53
C LYS A 77 -5.15 5.38 -12.77
N THR A 78 -5.16 4.60 -11.70
CA THR A 78 -5.39 3.14 -11.77
C THR A 78 -6.82 2.83 -12.21
N VAL A 79 -7.80 3.52 -11.64
CA VAL A 79 -9.22 3.38 -12.03
C VAL A 79 -9.41 3.80 -13.48
N LEU A 80 -8.76 4.88 -13.92
CA LEU A 80 -8.78 5.33 -15.30
C LEU A 80 -8.24 4.27 -16.26
N ALA A 81 -7.10 3.68 -15.94
CA ALA A 81 -6.48 2.66 -16.80
C ALA A 81 -7.40 1.45 -16.97
N ARG A 82 -8.16 1.07 -15.92
CA ARG A 82 -9.11 -0.05 -15.98
C ARG A 82 -10.41 0.33 -16.67
N GLY A 83 -10.90 1.56 -16.47
CA GLY A 83 -12.16 2.04 -17.03
C GLY A 83 -12.07 2.50 -18.48
N MET A 84 -10.87 2.87 -18.94
CA MET A 84 -10.68 3.43 -20.29
C MET A 84 -10.99 2.45 -21.42
N GLU A 85 -10.90 1.16 -21.17
CA GLU A 85 -11.22 0.13 -22.18
C GLU A 85 -12.71 0.09 -22.53
N THR A 86 -13.57 0.52 -21.61
CA THR A 86 -15.04 0.47 -21.79
C THR A 86 -15.67 1.84 -22.03
N MET A 87 -14.86 2.91 -22.01
CA MET A 87 -15.33 4.27 -22.17
C MET A 87 -15.24 4.73 -23.62
N SER A 88 -16.17 5.60 -24.03
CA SER A 88 -16.10 6.26 -25.33
C SER A 88 -14.94 7.26 -25.36
N GLU A 89 -14.48 7.61 -26.57
CA GLU A 89 -13.40 8.60 -26.73
C GLU A 89 -13.76 9.96 -26.10
N GLU A 90 -15.02 10.36 -26.20
CA GLU A 90 -15.50 11.61 -25.63
C GLU A 90 -15.48 11.57 -24.11
N ASP A 91 -15.91 10.46 -23.51
CA ASP A 91 -15.88 10.25 -22.07
C ASP A 91 -14.45 10.25 -21.53
N LYS A 92 -13.53 9.64 -22.26
CA LYS A 92 -12.12 9.65 -21.93
C LYS A 92 -11.56 11.08 -21.90
N LYS A 93 -11.91 11.90 -22.90
CA LYS A 93 -11.47 13.29 -22.98
C LYS A 93 -12.01 14.12 -21.83
N GLN A 94 -13.29 13.96 -21.50
CA GLN A 94 -13.91 14.67 -20.38
C GLN A 94 -13.27 14.30 -19.04
N LEU A 95 -13.00 13.02 -18.85
CA LEU A 95 -12.39 12.53 -17.62
C LEU A 95 -10.96 13.05 -17.47
N ILE A 96 -10.17 13.02 -18.53
CA ILE A 96 -8.82 13.56 -18.56
C ILE A 96 -8.84 15.07 -18.25
N LYS A 97 -9.77 15.80 -18.86
CA LYS A 97 -9.94 17.23 -18.62
C LYS A 97 -10.28 17.51 -17.14
N PHE A 98 -11.19 16.74 -16.58
CA PHE A 98 -11.56 16.84 -15.16
C PHE A 98 -10.37 16.64 -14.24
N LEU A 99 -9.54 15.65 -14.52
CA LEU A 99 -8.35 15.34 -13.72
C LEU A 99 -7.27 16.42 -13.83
N LEU A 100 -7.13 17.04 -15.01
CA LEU A 100 -6.15 18.09 -15.24
C LEU A 100 -6.57 19.43 -14.62
N GLU A 101 -7.86 19.68 -14.46
CA GLU A 101 -8.41 20.91 -13.87
C GLU A 101 -8.36 20.92 -12.34
N ASN A 102 -8.12 19.79 -11.73
CA ASN A 102 -7.96 19.63 -10.29
C ASN A 102 -6.48 19.45 -9.96
#